data_b3212226aaf3e97ea11e4db66ab82e83
#
_entry.id   b3212226aaf3e97ea11e4db66ab82e83
#
_cell.length_a   1.000
_cell.length_b   1.000
_cell.length_c   1.000
_cell.angle_alpha   90.00
_cell.angle_beta   90.00
_cell.angle_gamma   90.00
#
_symmetry.space_group_name_H-M   'P 1'
#
loop_
_entity.id
_entity.type
_entity.pdbx_description
1 polymer ?
#
loop_
_entity_poly.entity_id
_entity_poly.type
_entity_poly.pdbx_seq_one_letter_code
_entity_poly.pdbx_strand_id
1 'polypeptide(L)'
;MFKKLVIGIFIVLALIVSFTPAGNADDVIVIVNNSVAQTEISAKDLSNIFLGKKKSWDGGQKAVPVTLESGPTHENFMKTYLKKSASQFSTFWKQAIFTGQGIPPKSVNSENDVVKFVSENEGAVGYILSSTPHDNVKTIAVK
;
A
#
# COMPACT_ATOMS: atom_id res chain seq x y z
N MET A 1 3.69 -14.42 76.50
CA MET A 1 4.53 -14.68 75.34
C MET A 1 3.80 -14.10 74.12
N PHE A 2 4.21 -12.97 73.65
CA PHE A 2 3.63 -12.38 72.45
C PHE A 2 4.44 -12.82 71.22
N LYS A 3 3.86 -13.66 70.36
CA LYS A 3 4.43 -13.96 69.06
C LYS A 3 4.09 -12.79 68.16
N LYS A 4 5.10 -12.00 67.79
CA LYS A 4 4.96 -10.98 66.74
C LYS A 4 4.84 -11.67 65.41
N LEU A 5 3.64 -11.64 64.87
CA LEU A 5 3.40 -12.05 63.49
C LEU A 5 3.91 -10.96 62.57
N VAL A 6 5.05 -11.21 61.92
CA VAL A 6 5.57 -10.36 60.88
C VAL A 6 4.84 -10.75 59.59
N ILE A 7 3.86 -9.95 59.23
CA ILE A 7 3.20 -10.10 57.93
C ILE A 7 4.12 -9.45 56.91
N GLY A 8 4.90 -10.26 56.24
CA GLY A 8 5.66 -9.79 55.09
C GLY A 8 4.73 -9.48 53.92
N ILE A 9 4.57 -8.18 53.70
CA ILE A 9 3.85 -7.73 52.49
C ILE A 9 4.78 -7.97 51.31
N PHE A 10 4.54 -9.04 50.57
CA PHE A 10 5.12 -9.23 49.25
C PHE A 10 4.42 -8.26 48.29
N ILE A 11 5.04 -7.13 48.03
CA ILE A 11 4.66 -6.27 46.92
C ILE A 11 5.12 -6.98 45.65
N VAL A 12 4.21 -7.72 45.03
CA VAL A 12 4.40 -8.20 43.67
C VAL A 12 4.27 -6.99 42.78
N LEU A 13 5.41 -6.42 42.42
CA LEU A 13 5.47 -5.40 41.37
C LEU A 13 5.18 -6.10 40.05
N ALA A 14 3.90 -6.13 39.66
CA ALA A 14 3.52 -6.58 38.34
C ALA A 14 4.07 -5.58 37.34
N LEU A 15 5.18 -5.92 36.73
CA LEU A 15 5.67 -5.24 35.53
C LEU A 15 4.64 -5.48 34.43
N ILE A 16 3.73 -4.52 34.29
CA ILE A 16 2.86 -4.46 33.11
C ILE A 16 3.79 -4.07 31.96
N VAL A 17 4.34 -5.07 31.27
CA VAL A 17 4.95 -4.84 29.98
C VAL A 17 3.80 -4.46 29.06
N SER A 18 3.61 -3.17 28.89
CA SER A 18 2.74 -2.64 27.86
C SER A 18 3.38 -3.03 26.54
N PHE A 19 2.91 -4.14 25.97
CA PHE A 19 3.21 -4.49 24.61
C PHE A 19 2.47 -3.48 23.73
N THR A 20 3.10 -2.36 23.41
CA THR A 20 2.66 -1.50 22.33
C THR A 20 2.97 -2.29 21.07
N PRO A 21 1.95 -2.72 20.30
CA PRO A 21 2.25 -3.21 18.96
C PRO A 21 2.98 -2.05 18.27
N ALA A 22 4.21 -2.30 17.83
CA ALA A 22 4.91 -1.37 16.96
C ALA A 22 4.01 -1.22 15.73
N GLY A 23 3.25 -0.12 15.66
CA GLY A 23 2.55 0.24 14.43
C GLY A 23 3.61 0.34 13.37
N ASN A 24 3.53 -0.52 12.35
CA ASN A 24 4.42 -0.43 11.20
C ASN A 24 4.09 0.88 10.51
N ALA A 25 4.78 1.97 10.90
CA ALA A 25 4.67 3.29 10.28
C ALA A 25 5.05 3.26 8.79
N ASP A 26 5.57 2.12 8.30
CA ASP A 26 6.12 1.90 6.97
C ASP A 26 5.34 0.87 6.16
N ASP A 27 4.05 0.67 6.44
CA ASP A 27 3.20 -0.17 5.62
C ASP A 27 2.95 0.49 4.26
N VAL A 28 2.99 -0.31 3.21
CA VAL A 28 2.57 0.13 1.88
C VAL A 28 1.05 0.21 1.84
N ILE A 29 0.55 1.38 1.50
CA ILE A 29 -0.87 1.65 1.31
C ILE A 29 -1.16 1.98 -0.15
N VAL A 30 -2.38 1.70 -0.57
CA VAL A 30 -2.87 2.03 -1.91
C VAL A 30 -3.70 3.30 -1.82
N ILE A 31 -3.36 4.27 -2.67
CA ILE A 31 -4.04 5.56 -2.76
C ILE A 31 -4.73 5.72 -4.11
N VAL A 32 -5.85 6.43 -4.11
CA VAL A 32 -6.63 6.72 -5.32
C VAL A 32 -7.01 8.19 -5.36
N ASN A 33 -7.27 8.67 -6.57
CA ASN A 33 -7.83 10.01 -6.77
C ASN A 33 -9.20 10.13 -6.06
N ASN A 34 -9.51 11.32 -5.57
CA ASN A 34 -10.78 11.58 -4.88
C ASN A 34 -12.02 11.32 -5.76
N SER A 35 -11.87 11.28 -7.08
CA SER A 35 -12.95 10.95 -8.03
C SER A 35 -13.34 9.47 -8.01
N VAL A 36 -12.50 8.59 -7.46
CA VAL A 36 -12.78 7.15 -7.39
C VAL A 36 -13.83 6.88 -6.31
N ALA A 37 -14.97 6.33 -6.70
CA ALA A 37 -16.08 6.08 -5.77
C ALA A 37 -15.84 4.84 -4.89
N GLN A 38 -15.05 3.86 -5.34
CA GLN A 38 -14.77 2.65 -4.57
C GLN A 38 -13.98 2.96 -3.31
N THR A 39 -14.33 2.29 -2.22
CA THR A 39 -13.61 2.35 -0.94
C THR A 39 -12.75 1.12 -0.68
N GLU A 40 -12.96 0.08 -1.47
CA GLU A 40 -12.23 -1.18 -1.37
C GLU A 40 -12.04 -1.82 -2.75
N ILE A 41 -11.01 -2.64 -2.88
CA ILE A 41 -10.70 -3.40 -4.09
C ILE A 41 -10.12 -4.75 -3.70
N SER A 42 -10.41 -5.80 -4.48
CA SER A 42 -9.73 -7.08 -4.30
C SER A 42 -8.27 -7.01 -4.73
N ALA A 43 -7.41 -7.80 -4.11
CA ALA A 43 -6.01 -7.90 -4.52
C ALA A 43 -5.88 -8.33 -5.99
N LYS A 44 -6.79 -9.19 -6.46
CA LYS A 44 -6.85 -9.63 -7.86
C LYS A 44 -7.15 -8.47 -8.80
N ASP A 45 -8.15 -7.65 -8.51
CA ASP A 45 -8.52 -6.51 -9.34
C ASP A 45 -7.43 -5.44 -9.35
N LEU A 46 -6.83 -5.18 -8.19
CA LEU A 46 -5.69 -4.27 -8.09
C LEU A 46 -4.53 -4.74 -8.97
N SER A 47 -4.16 -6.01 -8.87
CA SER A 47 -3.13 -6.61 -9.73
C SER A 47 -3.49 -6.47 -11.21
N ASN A 48 -4.73 -6.75 -11.58
CA ASN A 48 -5.20 -6.65 -12.96
C ASN A 48 -5.14 -5.23 -13.51
N ILE A 49 -5.39 -4.21 -12.67
CA ILE A 49 -5.22 -2.81 -13.07
C ILE A 49 -3.76 -2.52 -13.42
N PHE A 50 -2.82 -2.91 -12.55
CA PHE A 50 -1.39 -2.66 -12.78
C PHE A 50 -0.80 -3.51 -13.92
N LEU A 51 -1.42 -4.63 -14.25
CA LEU A 51 -1.02 -5.49 -15.37
C LEU A 51 -1.78 -5.18 -16.69
N GLY A 52 -2.62 -4.14 -16.69
CA GLY A 52 -3.37 -3.73 -17.87
C GLY A 52 -4.51 -4.68 -18.28
N LYS A 53 -4.86 -5.63 -17.42
CA LYS A 53 -5.95 -6.60 -17.65
C LYS A 53 -7.32 -6.04 -17.28
N LYS A 54 -7.37 -5.13 -16.32
CA LYS A 54 -8.56 -4.36 -15.92
C LYS A 54 -8.27 -2.88 -16.16
N LYS A 55 -9.08 -2.24 -16.99
CA LYS A 55 -8.84 -0.85 -17.44
C LYS A 55 -9.79 0.16 -16.83
N SER A 56 -10.77 -0.31 -16.06
CA SER A 56 -11.81 0.54 -15.46
C SER A 56 -12.11 0.14 -14.04
N TRP A 57 -12.47 1.12 -13.24
CA TRP A 57 -13.13 0.90 -11.95
C TRP A 57 -14.53 0.29 -12.17
N ASP A 58 -15.11 -0.30 -11.13
CA ASP A 58 -16.41 -0.98 -11.24
C ASP A 58 -17.53 -0.08 -11.75
N GLY A 59 -17.46 1.23 -11.49
CA GLY A 59 -18.38 2.22 -12.01
C GLY A 59 -18.17 2.66 -13.47
N GLY A 60 -17.17 2.09 -14.16
CA GLY A 60 -16.86 2.40 -15.55
C GLY A 60 -15.82 3.51 -15.76
N GLN A 61 -15.42 4.22 -14.71
CA GLN A 61 -14.36 5.22 -14.79
C GLN A 61 -13.03 4.55 -15.16
N LYS A 62 -12.27 5.17 -16.06
CA LYS A 62 -10.96 4.67 -16.45
C LYS A 62 -10.01 4.60 -15.23
N ALA A 63 -9.35 3.48 -15.04
CA ALA A 63 -8.31 3.31 -14.05
C ALA A 63 -6.96 3.72 -14.62
N VAL A 64 -6.22 4.56 -13.88
CA VAL A 64 -4.94 5.14 -14.32
C VAL A 64 -3.86 4.78 -13.30
N PRO A 65 -3.18 3.65 -13.44
CA PRO A 65 -2.15 3.25 -12.49
C PRO A 65 -0.86 4.06 -12.65
N VAL A 66 -0.21 4.34 -11.52
CA VAL A 66 1.13 4.93 -11.44
C VAL A 66 2.03 4.08 -10.57
N THR A 67 3.27 3.88 -10.99
CA THR A 67 4.27 3.11 -10.25
C THR A 67 5.47 3.96 -9.89
N LEU A 68 6.20 3.54 -8.86
CA LEU A 68 7.58 3.97 -8.65
C LEU A 68 8.50 3.26 -9.64
N GLU A 69 9.60 3.89 -10.00
CA GLU A 69 10.61 3.28 -10.88
C GLU A 69 11.38 2.16 -10.19
N SER A 70 11.63 2.30 -8.89
CA SER A 70 12.43 1.36 -8.11
C SER A 70 12.28 1.63 -6.61
N GLY A 71 12.99 0.85 -5.80
CA GLY A 71 13.11 1.05 -4.37
C GLY A 71 12.30 0.07 -3.53
N PRO A 72 12.48 0.11 -2.18
CA PRO A 72 11.86 -0.85 -1.27
C PRO A 72 10.34 -0.83 -1.29
N THR A 73 9.73 0.35 -1.39
CA THR A 73 8.26 0.50 -1.48
C THR A 73 7.72 -0.17 -2.74
N HIS A 74 8.39 0.03 -3.88
CA HIS A 74 8.04 -0.61 -5.15
C HIS A 74 8.15 -2.13 -5.06
N GLU A 75 9.28 -2.63 -4.58
CA GLU A 75 9.52 -4.06 -4.39
C GLU A 75 8.46 -4.70 -3.47
N ASN A 76 8.16 -4.05 -2.37
CA ASN A 76 7.17 -4.54 -1.41
C ASN A 76 5.76 -4.57 -2.01
N PHE A 77 5.35 -3.53 -2.71
CA PHE A 77 4.07 -3.49 -3.41
C PHE A 77 3.95 -4.62 -4.44
N MET A 78 4.96 -4.79 -5.27
CA MET A 78 4.96 -5.84 -6.30
C MET A 78 4.84 -7.22 -5.68
N LYS A 79 5.64 -7.51 -4.67
CA LYS A 79 5.63 -8.80 -3.98
C LYS A 79 4.31 -9.08 -3.26
N THR A 80 3.78 -8.08 -2.56
CA THR A 80 2.59 -8.25 -1.71
C THR A 80 1.32 -8.38 -2.53
N TYR A 81 1.12 -7.52 -3.53
CA TYR A 81 -0.14 -7.42 -4.26
C TYR A 81 -0.11 -8.05 -5.63
N LEU A 82 1.00 -7.99 -6.35
CA LEU A 82 1.10 -8.55 -7.69
C LEU A 82 1.72 -9.96 -7.70
N LYS A 83 2.29 -10.39 -6.56
CA LYS A 83 2.98 -11.68 -6.44
C LYS A 83 4.12 -11.85 -7.47
N LYS A 84 4.78 -10.74 -7.77
CA LYS A 84 5.90 -10.65 -8.72
C LYS A 84 7.05 -9.87 -8.09
N SER A 85 8.28 -10.11 -8.59
CA SER A 85 9.37 -9.17 -8.33
C SER A 85 9.23 -7.93 -9.23
N ALA A 86 9.91 -6.84 -8.86
CA ALA A 86 9.98 -5.66 -9.74
C ALA A 86 10.56 -6.01 -11.12
N SER A 87 11.53 -6.91 -11.17
CA SER A 87 12.13 -7.42 -12.41
C SER A 87 11.11 -8.18 -13.28
N GLN A 88 10.30 -9.05 -12.67
CA GLN A 88 9.24 -9.77 -13.40
C GLN A 88 8.17 -8.82 -13.93
N PHE A 89 7.80 -7.81 -13.17
CA PHE A 89 6.86 -6.77 -13.61
C PHE A 89 7.43 -5.99 -14.80
N SER A 90 8.69 -5.58 -14.73
CA SER A 90 9.38 -4.91 -15.83
C SER A 90 9.43 -5.77 -17.10
N THR A 91 9.76 -7.04 -16.96
CA THR A 91 9.80 -8.00 -18.08
C THR A 91 8.41 -8.19 -18.71
N PHE A 92 7.39 -8.32 -17.87
CA PHE A 92 6.00 -8.42 -18.35
C PHE A 92 5.63 -7.24 -19.27
N TRP A 93 5.92 -6.00 -18.83
CA TRP A 93 5.58 -4.82 -19.61
C TRP A 93 6.45 -4.66 -20.85
N LYS A 94 7.73 -5.01 -20.80
CA LYS A 94 8.58 -5.02 -22.00
C LYS A 94 8.02 -5.94 -23.09
N GLN A 95 7.56 -7.12 -22.70
CA GLN A 95 6.90 -8.06 -23.63
C GLN A 95 5.57 -7.50 -24.15
N ALA A 96 4.75 -6.91 -23.28
CA ALA A 96 3.46 -6.34 -23.65
C ALA A 96 3.63 -5.17 -24.65
N ILE A 97 4.62 -4.31 -24.44
CA ILE A 97 4.94 -3.21 -25.35
C ILE A 97 5.41 -3.78 -26.70
N PHE A 98 6.32 -4.74 -26.67
CA PHE A 98 6.89 -5.35 -27.87
C PHE A 98 5.81 -6.03 -28.76
N THR A 99 4.83 -6.68 -28.14
CA THR A 99 3.71 -7.34 -28.82
C THR A 99 2.52 -6.42 -29.09
N GLY A 100 2.58 -5.15 -28.71
CA GLY A 100 1.49 -4.18 -28.90
C GLY A 100 0.27 -4.41 -28.04
N GLN A 101 0.37 -5.15 -26.94
CA GLN A 101 -0.77 -5.55 -26.10
C GLN A 101 -1.19 -4.53 -25.06
N GLY A 102 -0.47 -3.44 -24.88
CA GLY A 102 -0.87 -2.44 -23.92
C GLY A 102 0.13 -1.31 -23.71
N ILE A 103 -0.28 -0.37 -22.88
CA ILE A 103 0.52 0.79 -22.45
C ILE A 103 0.86 0.58 -20.98
N PRO A 104 2.16 0.64 -20.60
CA PRO A 104 2.55 0.46 -19.19
C PRO A 104 2.03 1.60 -18.32
N PRO A 105 1.90 1.37 -17.00
CA PRO A 105 1.62 2.45 -16.06
C PRO A 105 2.63 3.57 -16.14
N LYS A 106 2.21 4.79 -15.82
CA LYS A 106 3.13 5.91 -15.60
C LYS A 106 4.12 5.53 -14.49
N SER A 107 5.38 5.82 -14.69
CA SER A 107 6.45 5.60 -13.71
C SER A 107 7.01 6.92 -13.22
N VAL A 108 7.19 7.06 -11.91
CA VAL A 108 7.71 8.28 -11.27
C VAL A 108 8.81 7.94 -10.25
N ASN A 109 9.61 8.93 -9.87
CA ASN A 109 10.83 8.72 -9.09
C ASN A 109 10.63 8.71 -7.57
N SER A 110 9.56 9.31 -7.06
CA SER A 110 9.36 9.46 -5.63
C SER A 110 7.91 9.23 -5.22
N GLU A 111 7.70 8.93 -3.94
CA GLU A 111 6.36 8.78 -3.38
C GLU A 111 5.57 10.09 -3.41
N ASN A 112 6.24 11.22 -3.22
CA ASN A 112 5.61 12.53 -3.39
C ASN A 112 5.09 12.73 -4.82
N ASP A 113 5.81 12.26 -5.81
CA ASP A 113 5.37 12.29 -7.22
C ASP A 113 4.21 11.34 -7.47
N VAL A 114 4.15 10.19 -6.79
CA VAL A 114 2.97 9.31 -6.82
C VAL A 114 1.74 10.04 -6.28
N VAL A 115 1.84 10.66 -5.12
CA VAL A 115 0.73 11.43 -4.51
C VAL A 115 0.29 12.56 -5.44
N LYS A 116 1.23 13.31 -6.00
CA LYS A 116 0.93 14.38 -6.95
C LYS A 116 0.18 13.86 -8.18
N PHE A 117 0.68 12.81 -8.80
CA PHE A 117 0.04 12.20 -9.97
C PHE A 117 -1.37 11.71 -9.66
N VAL A 118 -1.55 11.01 -8.53
CA VAL A 118 -2.86 10.51 -8.11
C VAL A 118 -3.83 11.66 -7.83
N SER A 119 -3.37 12.73 -7.20
CA SER A 119 -4.22 13.90 -6.90
C SER A 119 -4.67 14.65 -8.15
N GLU A 120 -3.86 14.68 -9.19
CA GLU A 120 -4.09 15.48 -10.41
C GLU A 120 -4.81 14.71 -11.53
N ASN A 121 -4.94 13.39 -11.43
CA ASN A 121 -5.51 12.55 -12.49
C ASN A 121 -6.74 11.79 -11.99
N GLU A 122 -7.88 12.05 -12.59
CA GLU A 122 -9.11 11.30 -12.29
C GLU A 122 -8.93 9.81 -12.55
N GLY A 123 -9.42 8.99 -11.64
CA GLY A 123 -9.31 7.53 -11.75
C GLY A 123 -7.93 6.96 -11.42
N ALA A 124 -6.97 7.80 -11.02
CA ALA A 124 -5.61 7.34 -10.75
C ALA A 124 -5.51 6.49 -9.49
N VAL A 125 -4.60 5.55 -9.52
CA VAL A 125 -4.27 4.64 -8.41
C VAL A 125 -2.75 4.48 -8.33
N GLY A 126 -2.24 4.54 -7.13
CA GLY A 126 -0.82 4.35 -6.83
C GLY A 126 -0.61 3.75 -5.45
N TYR A 127 0.62 3.70 -5.01
CA TYR A 127 0.99 3.17 -3.71
C TYR A 127 2.14 3.99 -3.12
N ILE A 128 2.13 4.09 -1.81
CA ILE A 128 3.13 4.83 -1.02
C ILE A 128 3.30 4.14 0.32
N LEU A 129 4.30 4.57 1.09
CA LEU A 129 4.34 4.26 2.52
C LEU A 129 3.29 5.08 3.26
N SER A 130 2.71 4.51 4.30
CA SER A 130 1.70 5.18 5.14
C SER A 130 2.22 6.46 5.79
N SER A 131 3.52 6.58 6.00
CA SER A 131 4.18 7.77 6.54
C SER A 131 4.33 8.93 5.55
N THR A 132 4.17 8.68 4.25
CA THR A 132 4.21 9.74 3.23
C THR A 132 2.96 10.61 3.31
N PRO A 133 3.07 11.94 3.35
CA PRO A 133 1.90 12.83 3.36
C PRO A 133 0.99 12.60 2.15
N HIS A 134 -0.31 12.43 2.41
CA HIS A 134 -1.29 12.08 1.37
C HIS A 134 -2.70 12.66 1.63
N ASP A 135 -2.76 13.88 2.16
CA ASP A 135 -4.02 14.52 2.58
C ASP A 135 -4.98 14.83 1.43
N ASN A 136 -4.47 14.95 0.21
CA ASN A 136 -5.23 15.33 -1.00
C ASN A 136 -5.65 14.15 -1.88
N VAL A 137 -5.51 12.93 -1.38
CA VAL A 137 -5.93 11.69 -2.03
C VAL A 137 -6.67 10.80 -1.05
N LYS A 138 -7.32 9.75 -1.54
CA LYS A 138 -8.01 8.74 -0.71
C LYS A 138 -7.16 7.49 -0.57
N THR A 139 -7.26 6.84 0.58
CA THR A 139 -6.77 5.47 0.76
C THR A 139 -7.88 4.49 0.39
N ILE A 140 -7.56 3.43 -0.32
CA ILE A 140 -8.48 2.34 -0.64
C ILE A 140 -8.05 1.07 0.07
N ALA A 141 -9.00 0.35 0.65
CA ALA A 141 -8.74 -0.92 1.32
C ALA A 141 -8.57 -2.04 0.29
N VAL A 142 -7.55 -2.87 0.46
CA VAL A 142 -7.31 -4.05 -0.38
C VAL A 142 -7.72 -5.31 0.39
N LYS A 143 -8.57 -6.11 -0.23
CA LYS A 143 -9.07 -7.37 0.35
C LYS A 143 -8.39 -8.61 -0.22
#